data_05ffff1ada5ec76482e7993257bdf15f
#
_entry.id   05ffff1ada5ec76482e7993257bdf15f
#
_cell.length_a   1.000
_cell.length_b   1.000
_cell.length_c   1.000
_cell.angle_alpha   90.00
_cell.angle_beta   90.00
_cell.angle_gamma   90.00
#
_symmetry.space_group_name_H-M   'P 1'
#
loop_
_entity.id
_entity.type
_entity.pdbx_description
1 polymer ?
#
loop_
_entity_poly.entity_id
_entity_poly.type
_entity_poly.pdbx_seq_one_letter_code
_entity_poly.pdbx_strand_id
1 'polypeptide(L)'
;YVCGGQFYGDADITGAMDTWYGTKGVEVVFACGGGIFTSAAEAAVKTGGKVIGVDSDQAPIIDQTQEGLTVTSAMKGLSTTVNTVLTDIQDGKWSDYAGKIDNLGMVSEIPEENFVQLPTASTQWGDGFTEEDYKTLVKAIYNGEVKISNDISAMPATDVKVTDYGSIK
;
A
#
# COMPACT_ATOMS: atom_id res chain seq x y z
N TYR A 1 13.20 3.27 -5.65
CA TYR A 1 13.05 2.00 -4.93
C TYR A 1 14.30 1.71 -4.12
N VAL A 2 14.11 1.23 -2.90
CA VAL A 2 15.17 0.75 -2.03
C VAL A 2 14.58 -0.33 -1.10
N CYS A 3 15.35 -1.37 -0.79
CA CYS A 3 14.94 -2.44 0.11
C CYS A 3 15.62 -2.30 1.47
N GLY A 4 14.82 -2.27 2.54
CA GLY A 4 15.31 -2.27 3.91
C GLY A 4 15.65 -3.65 4.45
N GLY A 5 15.26 -4.73 3.76
CA GLY A 5 15.53 -6.11 4.13
C GLY A 5 14.75 -6.63 5.34
N GLN A 6 13.79 -5.85 5.88
CA GLN A 6 13.05 -6.17 7.10
C GLN A 6 11.71 -5.45 7.14
N PHE A 7 10.86 -5.79 8.14
CA PHE A 7 9.51 -5.24 8.31
C PHE A 7 9.37 -4.23 9.47
N TYR A 8 10.47 -3.69 9.95
CA TYR A 8 10.52 -2.67 10.99
C TYR A 8 11.59 -1.61 10.65
N GLY A 9 11.43 -0.40 11.17
CA GLY A 9 12.40 0.68 10.95
C GLY A 9 13.63 0.54 11.84
N ASP A 10 14.73 1.13 11.39
CA ASP A 10 15.97 1.27 12.16
C ASP A 10 16.80 2.46 11.66
N ALA A 11 17.94 2.69 12.30
CA ALA A 11 18.80 3.84 12.02
C ALA A 11 19.35 3.87 10.59
N ASP A 12 19.66 2.71 9.99
CA ASP A 12 20.19 2.65 8.63
C ASP A 12 19.10 3.03 7.62
N ILE A 13 17.88 2.51 7.82
CA ILE A 13 16.73 2.83 6.98
C ILE A 13 16.35 4.31 7.16
N THR A 14 16.33 4.83 8.40
CA THR A 14 16.05 6.24 8.66
C THR A 14 17.10 7.13 7.96
N GLY A 15 18.38 6.80 8.02
CA GLY A 15 19.45 7.53 7.33
C GLY A 15 19.29 7.54 5.80
N ALA A 16 18.85 6.42 5.22
CA ALA A 16 18.51 6.37 3.79
C ALA A 16 17.31 7.26 3.46
N MET A 17 16.27 7.26 4.28
CA MET A 17 15.08 8.11 4.11
C MET A 17 15.42 9.59 4.32
N ASP A 18 16.27 9.94 5.28
CA ASP A 18 16.80 11.30 5.44
C ASP A 18 17.49 11.80 4.15
N THR A 19 18.26 10.93 3.51
CA THR A 19 18.89 11.24 2.21
C THR A 19 17.84 11.42 1.12
N TRP A 20 16.81 10.59 1.09
CA TRP A 20 15.76 10.66 0.07
C TRP A 20 14.96 11.96 0.19
N TYR A 21 14.41 12.25 1.34
CA TYR A 21 13.63 13.48 1.55
C TYR A 21 14.51 14.73 1.49
N GLY A 22 15.65 14.74 2.21
CA GLY A 22 16.46 15.95 2.36
C GLY A 22 17.34 16.26 1.17
N THR A 23 17.91 15.24 0.49
CA THR A 23 18.91 15.47 -0.57
C THR A 23 18.34 15.21 -1.96
N LYS A 24 17.53 14.16 -2.12
CA LYS A 24 16.98 13.76 -3.43
C LYS A 24 15.65 14.42 -3.74
N GLY A 25 15.05 15.14 -2.80
CA GLY A 25 13.78 15.84 -2.99
C GLY A 25 12.58 14.92 -3.14
N VAL A 26 12.62 13.75 -2.54
CA VAL A 26 11.46 12.84 -2.51
C VAL A 26 10.37 13.46 -1.66
N GLU A 27 9.17 13.56 -2.20
CA GLU A 27 8.02 14.15 -1.51
C GLU A 27 7.21 13.10 -0.77
N VAL A 28 7.09 11.88 -1.30
CA VAL A 28 6.29 10.80 -0.74
C VAL A 28 7.06 9.48 -0.76
N VAL A 29 7.07 8.76 0.35
CA VAL A 29 7.61 7.41 0.43
C VAL A 29 6.48 6.41 0.67
N PHE A 30 6.39 5.40 -0.19
CA PHE A 30 5.55 4.23 0.02
C PHE A 30 6.33 3.19 0.83
N ALA A 31 6.00 3.09 2.11
CA ALA A 31 6.68 2.20 3.06
C ALA A 31 6.10 0.78 3.00
N CYS A 32 6.42 0.04 1.93
CA CYS A 32 5.87 -1.28 1.65
C CYS A 32 6.52 -2.38 2.52
N GLY A 33 6.14 -2.44 3.82
CA GLY A 33 6.69 -3.47 4.70
C GLY A 33 6.33 -3.32 6.18
N GLY A 34 5.10 -3.63 6.57
CA GLY A 34 4.66 -3.68 7.96
C GLY A 34 5.00 -2.42 8.74
N GLY A 35 5.92 -2.52 9.71
CA GLY A 35 6.36 -1.42 10.58
C GLY A 35 7.52 -0.58 10.05
N ILE A 36 8.00 -0.81 8.84
CA ILE A 36 9.13 -0.04 8.26
C ILE A 36 8.79 1.45 8.07
N PHE A 37 7.50 1.79 8.04
CA PHE A 37 7.04 3.17 7.96
C PHE A 37 7.62 4.08 9.05
N THR A 38 7.99 3.55 10.21
CA THR A 38 8.55 4.35 11.31
C THR A 38 9.78 5.13 10.88
N SER A 39 10.69 4.50 10.13
CA SER A 39 11.86 5.16 9.57
C SER A 39 11.51 6.22 8.51
N ALA A 40 10.52 5.95 7.65
CA ALA A 40 10.05 6.93 6.68
C ALA A 40 9.38 8.13 7.36
N ALA A 41 8.56 7.89 8.39
CA ALA A 41 7.88 8.92 9.17
C ALA A 41 8.88 9.83 9.91
N GLU A 42 9.86 9.23 10.60
CA GLU A 42 10.93 9.98 11.30
C GLU A 42 11.72 10.91 10.35
N ALA A 43 11.95 10.47 9.12
CA ALA A 43 12.65 11.29 8.14
C ALA A 43 11.74 12.34 7.49
N ALA A 44 10.50 11.98 7.16
CA ALA A 44 9.55 12.84 6.48
C ALA A 44 9.23 14.13 7.27
N VAL A 45 9.06 14.04 8.57
CA VAL A 45 8.75 15.20 9.44
C VAL A 45 9.81 16.29 9.39
N LYS A 46 11.06 15.96 9.08
CA LYS A 46 12.18 16.91 9.01
C LYS A 46 12.11 17.83 7.79
N THR A 47 11.37 17.43 6.77
CA THR A 47 11.34 18.11 5.47
C THR A 47 9.93 18.44 4.98
N GLY A 48 8.89 18.04 5.72
CA GLY A 48 7.49 18.15 5.29
C GLY A 48 7.09 17.10 4.26
N GLY A 49 7.84 16.00 4.16
CA GLY A 49 7.49 14.85 3.31
C GLY A 49 6.27 14.10 3.79
N LYS A 50 5.83 13.12 3.01
CA LYS A 50 4.64 12.32 3.27
C LYS A 50 4.94 10.83 3.20
N VAL A 51 4.05 10.01 3.78
CA VAL A 51 4.17 8.55 3.82
C VAL A 51 2.89 7.89 3.31
N ILE A 52 3.04 6.80 2.58
CA ILE A 52 1.96 5.87 2.27
C ILE A 52 2.20 4.59 3.08
N GLY A 53 1.20 4.18 3.85
CA GLY A 53 1.22 2.96 4.66
C GLY A 53 0.81 1.72 3.90
N VAL A 54 0.78 0.57 4.62
CA VAL A 54 0.43 -0.74 4.05
C VAL A 54 -0.40 -1.59 5.00
N ASP A 55 -0.92 -2.67 4.48
CA ASP A 55 -1.61 -3.77 5.17
C ASP A 55 -2.95 -3.39 5.78
N SER A 56 -2.98 -2.44 6.67
CA SER A 56 -4.16 -1.83 7.27
C SER A 56 -4.12 -0.32 7.11
N ASP A 57 -5.16 0.40 7.51
CA ASP A 57 -5.08 1.84 7.64
C ASP A 57 -4.05 2.21 8.73
N GLN A 58 -2.90 2.70 8.30
CA GLN A 58 -1.80 3.08 9.20
C GLN A 58 -1.81 4.57 9.58
N ALA A 59 -2.74 5.38 9.04
CA ALA A 59 -2.83 6.79 9.40
C ALA A 59 -2.92 7.01 10.91
N PRO A 60 -3.74 6.27 11.70
CA PRO A 60 -3.82 6.46 13.14
C PRO A 60 -2.50 6.23 13.90
N ILE A 61 -1.54 5.53 13.29
CA ILE A 61 -0.23 5.23 13.90
C ILE A 61 0.84 6.17 13.34
N ILE A 62 0.89 6.35 12.03
CA ILE A 62 1.88 7.22 11.37
C ILE A 62 1.68 8.68 11.81
N ASP A 63 0.44 9.14 11.87
CA ASP A 63 0.10 10.52 12.20
C ASP A 63 0.31 10.86 13.71
N GLN A 64 0.62 9.85 14.55
CA GLN A 64 1.13 10.12 15.89
C GLN A 64 2.51 10.80 15.86
N THR A 65 3.29 10.59 14.82
CA THR A 65 4.58 11.27 14.62
C THR A 65 4.37 12.75 14.27
N GLN A 66 3.45 13.01 13.36
CA GLN A 66 2.98 14.34 12.97
C GLN A 66 1.63 14.22 12.26
N GLU A 67 0.66 15.02 12.65
CA GLU A 67 -0.67 15.07 12.04
C GLU A 67 -0.58 15.34 10.53
N GLY A 68 -1.33 14.57 9.76
CA GLY A 68 -1.41 14.72 8.30
C GLY A 68 -0.18 14.22 7.54
N LEU A 69 0.67 13.40 8.16
CA LEU A 69 1.85 12.81 7.53
C LEU A 69 1.47 11.74 6.50
N THR A 70 0.38 11.00 6.76
CA THR A 70 -0.08 9.90 5.91
C THR A 70 -0.89 10.41 4.73
N VAL A 71 -0.54 10.02 3.50
CA VAL A 71 -1.37 10.27 2.31
C VAL A 71 -2.51 9.27 2.24
N THR A 72 -2.20 7.99 2.35
CA THR A 72 -3.13 6.86 2.30
C THR A 72 -2.42 5.59 2.80
N SER A 73 -3.11 4.45 2.76
CA SER A 73 -2.51 3.13 2.99
C SER A 73 -2.97 2.13 1.94
N ALA A 74 -2.05 1.35 1.38
CA ALA A 74 -2.39 0.21 0.52
C ALA A 74 -2.82 -0.96 1.41
N MET A 75 -4.11 -1.10 1.63
CA MET A 75 -4.69 -2.07 2.56
C MET A 75 -4.92 -3.44 1.93
N LYS A 76 -4.80 -4.46 2.75
CA LYS A 76 -5.33 -5.80 2.50
C LYS A 76 -6.73 -5.90 3.12
N GLY A 77 -7.69 -6.45 2.40
CA GLY A 77 -9.04 -6.74 2.89
C GLY A 77 -9.05 -7.93 3.85
N LEU A 78 -8.38 -7.80 5.01
CA LEU A 78 -8.19 -8.91 5.96
C LEU A 78 -9.52 -9.44 6.49
N SER A 79 -10.43 -8.57 6.89
CA SER A 79 -11.76 -8.96 7.37
C SER A 79 -12.56 -9.67 6.28
N THR A 80 -12.55 -9.14 5.06
CA THR A 80 -13.22 -9.75 3.90
C THR A 80 -12.65 -11.15 3.64
N THR A 81 -11.32 -11.29 3.64
CA THR A 81 -10.65 -12.58 3.42
C THR A 81 -11.05 -13.61 4.48
N VAL A 82 -10.96 -13.24 5.76
CA VAL A 82 -11.30 -14.15 6.87
C VAL A 82 -12.77 -14.56 6.82
N ASN A 83 -13.67 -13.60 6.62
CA ASN A 83 -15.11 -13.89 6.55
C ASN A 83 -15.44 -14.79 5.36
N THR A 84 -14.89 -14.54 4.19
CA THR A 84 -15.10 -15.36 2.99
C THR A 84 -14.65 -16.80 3.24
N VAL A 85 -13.41 -16.98 3.72
CA VAL A 85 -12.86 -18.35 3.95
C VAL A 85 -13.64 -19.08 5.03
N LEU A 86 -14.01 -18.41 6.13
CA LEU A 86 -14.82 -19.05 7.19
C LEU A 86 -16.21 -19.47 6.69
N THR A 87 -16.86 -18.63 5.89
CA THR A 87 -18.15 -18.94 5.27
C THR A 87 -18.03 -20.15 4.35
N ASP A 88 -17.03 -20.17 3.49
CA ASP A 88 -16.80 -21.28 2.58
C ASP A 88 -16.44 -22.60 3.30
N ILE A 89 -15.73 -22.52 4.44
CA ILE A 89 -15.48 -23.70 5.29
C ILE A 89 -16.81 -24.23 5.85
N GLN A 90 -17.69 -23.34 6.34
CA GLN A 90 -19.03 -23.73 6.84
C GLN A 90 -19.88 -24.37 5.73
N ASP A 91 -19.74 -23.89 4.50
CA ASP A 91 -20.42 -24.42 3.31
C ASP A 91 -19.77 -25.72 2.78
N GLY A 92 -18.76 -26.26 3.44
CA GLY A 92 -18.08 -27.50 3.07
C GLY A 92 -17.09 -27.36 1.90
N LYS A 93 -16.67 -26.13 1.54
CA LYS A 93 -15.76 -25.82 0.42
C LYS A 93 -14.28 -25.81 0.81
N TRP A 94 -13.90 -26.40 1.95
CA TRP A 94 -12.50 -26.42 2.41
C TRP A 94 -11.52 -26.95 1.35
N SER A 95 -11.94 -27.92 0.54
CA SER A 95 -11.12 -28.49 -0.54
C SER A 95 -10.70 -27.45 -1.60
N ASP A 96 -11.42 -26.34 -1.70
CA ASP A 96 -11.12 -25.29 -2.66
C ASP A 96 -9.92 -24.45 -2.22
N TYR A 97 -9.58 -24.46 -0.94
CA TYR A 97 -8.48 -23.73 -0.32
C TYR A 97 -7.31 -24.62 0.10
N ALA A 98 -7.58 -25.85 0.53
CA ALA A 98 -6.55 -26.71 1.11
C ALA A 98 -5.35 -26.92 0.18
N GLY A 99 -4.16 -26.52 0.63
CA GLY A 99 -2.90 -26.65 -0.10
C GLY A 99 -2.75 -25.72 -1.30
N LYS A 100 -3.61 -24.70 -1.45
CA LYS A 100 -3.54 -23.71 -2.53
C LYS A 100 -2.96 -22.39 -2.04
N ILE A 101 -2.41 -21.65 -2.97
CA ILE A 101 -2.02 -20.23 -2.81
C ILE A 101 -2.89 -19.44 -3.77
N ASP A 102 -3.72 -18.56 -3.21
CA ASP A 102 -4.59 -17.70 -4.00
C ASP A 102 -4.03 -16.29 -4.05
N ASN A 103 -4.10 -15.68 -5.23
CA ASN A 103 -3.77 -14.28 -5.42
C ASN A 103 -5.08 -13.48 -5.42
N LEU A 104 -5.38 -12.88 -4.26
CA LEU A 104 -6.64 -12.19 -4.04
C LEU A 104 -6.55 -10.74 -4.53
N GLY A 105 -7.61 -10.27 -5.19
CA GLY A 105 -7.65 -8.93 -5.79
C GLY A 105 -9.04 -8.32 -5.75
N MET A 106 -9.49 -7.83 -6.90
CA MET A 106 -10.80 -7.16 -7.05
C MET A 106 -11.90 -8.19 -7.29
N VAL A 107 -12.97 -8.11 -6.49
CA VAL A 107 -14.14 -9.00 -6.55
C VAL A 107 -15.46 -8.23 -6.64
N SER A 108 -15.42 -6.90 -6.48
CA SER A 108 -16.59 -6.02 -6.49
C SER A 108 -16.26 -4.66 -7.10
N GLU A 109 -17.29 -3.97 -7.59
CA GLU A 109 -17.20 -2.55 -7.95
C GLU A 109 -17.22 -1.61 -6.73
N ILE A 110 -17.50 -2.17 -5.54
CA ILE A 110 -17.50 -1.43 -4.26
C ILE A 110 -16.12 -1.57 -3.61
N PRO A 111 -15.39 -0.47 -3.37
CA PRO A 111 -14.02 -0.52 -2.87
C PRO A 111 -13.83 -1.38 -1.62
N GLU A 112 -14.72 -1.24 -0.63
CA GLU A 112 -14.62 -1.87 0.69
C GLU A 112 -14.86 -3.39 0.67
N GLU A 113 -15.40 -3.94 -0.42
CA GLU A 113 -15.66 -5.36 -0.58
C GLU A 113 -14.48 -6.12 -1.19
N ASN A 114 -13.43 -5.42 -1.60
CA ASN A 114 -12.29 -6.01 -2.29
C ASN A 114 -11.21 -6.48 -1.30
N PHE A 115 -10.35 -7.38 -1.77
CA PHE A 115 -9.19 -7.87 -1.01
C PHE A 115 -8.00 -6.89 -1.02
N VAL A 116 -8.05 -5.87 -1.89
CA VAL A 116 -7.10 -4.75 -1.95
C VAL A 116 -7.92 -3.45 -1.91
N GLN A 117 -7.55 -2.53 -1.01
CA GLN A 117 -8.36 -1.34 -0.70
C GLN A 117 -7.48 -0.13 -0.38
N LEU A 118 -8.05 1.07 -0.52
CA LEU A 118 -7.58 2.29 0.15
C LEU A 118 -8.56 2.64 1.28
N PRO A 119 -8.10 3.19 2.42
CA PRO A 119 -8.98 3.67 3.49
C PRO A 119 -9.59 5.01 3.06
N THR A 120 -10.85 5.02 2.63
CA THR A 120 -11.48 6.23 2.07
C THR A 120 -11.58 7.37 3.06
N ALA A 121 -11.77 7.06 4.36
CA ALA A 121 -11.95 8.07 5.42
C ALA A 121 -10.64 8.79 5.83
N SER A 122 -9.49 8.14 5.72
CA SER A 122 -8.17 8.67 6.13
C SER A 122 -7.27 9.06 4.97
N THR A 123 -7.65 8.75 3.72
CA THR A 123 -6.93 9.15 2.54
C THR A 123 -7.00 10.67 2.33
N GLN A 124 -5.86 11.31 2.09
CA GLN A 124 -5.80 12.72 1.71
C GLN A 124 -6.14 12.86 0.21
N TRP A 125 -7.43 12.97 -0.08
CA TRP A 125 -7.91 13.23 -1.43
C TRP A 125 -7.53 14.64 -1.88
N GLY A 126 -7.30 14.82 -3.16
CA GLY A 126 -6.96 16.12 -3.75
C GLY A 126 -7.69 16.40 -5.04
N ASP A 127 -7.55 17.63 -5.55
CA ASP A 127 -8.21 18.09 -6.79
C ASP A 127 -7.80 17.26 -8.02
N GLY A 128 -6.62 16.63 -7.99
CA GLY A 128 -6.13 15.79 -9.09
C GLY A 128 -6.62 14.34 -9.07
N PHE A 129 -7.08 13.86 -7.91
CA PHE A 129 -7.64 12.52 -7.73
C PHE A 129 -8.51 12.49 -6.48
N THR A 130 -9.81 12.42 -6.70
CA THR A 130 -10.84 12.45 -5.66
C THR A 130 -11.26 11.04 -5.22
N GLU A 131 -12.02 10.94 -4.13
CA GLU A 131 -12.66 9.67 -3.73
C GLU A 131 -13.57 9.11 -4.83
N GLU A 132 -14.27 9.98 -5.57
CA GLU A 132 -15.13 9.55 -6.67
C GLU A 132 -14.33 9.00 -7.86
N ASP A 133 -13.16 9.59 -8.15
CA ASP A 133 -12.24 9.05 -9.15
C ASP A 133 -11.72 7.67 -8.74
N TYR A 134 -11.43 7.47 -7.45
CA TYR A 134 -11.05 6.16 -6.92
C TYR A 134 -12.15 5.12 -7.09
N LYS A 135 -13.41 5.45 -6.76
CA LYS A 135 -14.56 4.56 -6.97
C LYS A 135 -14.75 4.22 -8.45
N THR A 136 -14.61 5.21 -9.31
CA THR A 136 -14.67 5.03 -10.77
C THR A 136 -13.55 4.10 -11.26
N LEU A 137 -12.33 4.28 -10.76
CA LEU A 137 -11.19 3.42 -11.11
C LEU A 137 -11.42 1.98 -10.64
N VAL A 138 -11.90 1.76 -9.41
CA VAL A 138 -12.23 0.43 -8.87
C VAL A 138 -13.25 -0.26 -9.77
N LYS A 139 -14.30 0.45 -10.16
CA LYS A 139 -15.32 -0.07 -11.07
C LYS A 139 -14.76 -0.42 -12.45
N ALA A 140 -13.91 0.42 -13.02
CA ALA A 140 -13.26 0.18 -14.30
C ALA A 140 -12.32 -1.06 -14.26
N ILE A 141 -11.60 -1.26 -13.15
CA ILE A 141 -10.77 -2.45 -12.93
C ILE A 141 -11.67 -3.69 -12.82
N TYR A 142 -12.72 -3.64 -12.01
CA TYR A 142 -13.66 -4.76 -11.84
C TYR A 142 -14.31 -5.18 -13.17
N ASN A 143 -14.68 -4.23 -14.01
CA ASN A 143 -15.26 -4.47 -15.34
C ASN A 143 -14.21 -4.89 -16.39
N GLY A 144 -12.92 -4.91 -16.05
CA GLY A 144 -11.84 -5.29 -16.97
C GLY A 144 -11.47 -4.22 -18.01
N GLU A 145 -11.96 -3.00 -17.84
CA GLU A 145 -11.64 -1.84 -18.69
C GLU A 145 -10.20 -1.36 -18.41
N VAL A 146 -9.79 -1.42 -17.15
CA VAL A 146 -8.41 -1.21 -16.71
C VAL A 146 -7.82 -2.55 -16.29
N LYS A 147 -6.73 -2.96 -16.94
CA LYS A 147 -6.03 -4.20 -16.61
C LYS A 147 -4.89 -3.93 -15.65
N ILE A 148 -4.87 -4.69 -14.57
CA ILE A 148 -3.76 -4.73 -13.62
C ILE A 148 -3.03 -6.07 -13.75
N SER A 149 -1.72 -6.08 -13.48
CA SER A 149 -0.89 -7.28 -13.54
C SER A 149 -0.38 -7.63 -12.15
N ASN A 150 -0.32 -8.93 -11.87
CA ASN A 150 0.37 -9.50 -10.71
C ASN A 150 1.71 -10.14 -11.11
N ASP A 151 2.18 -9.91 -12.32
CA ASP A 151 3.49 -10.39 -12.79
C ASP A 151 4.60 -9.58 -12.12
N ILE A 152 5.43 -10.28 -11.36
CA ILE A 152 6.61 -9.73 -10.66
C ILE A 152 7.93 -10.14 -11.32
N SER A 153 7.88 -10.77 -12.49
CA SER A 153 9.08 -11.26 -13.19
C SER A 153 9.95 -10.15 -13.77
N ALA A 154 9.34 -8.98 -14.05
CA ALA A 154 10.04 -7.82 -14.59
C ALA A 154 9.36 -6.51 -14.14
N MET A 155 10.13 -5.42 -14.15
CA MET A 155 9.57 -4.07 -13.99
C MET A 155 8.58 -3.80 -15.13
N PRO A 156 7.36 -3.36 -14.84
CA PRO A 156 6.40 -3.01 -15.91
C PRO A 156 6.91 -1.82 -16.73
N ALA A 157 6.55 -1.79 -18.00
CA ALA A 157 6.81 -0.61 -18.84
C ALA A 157 6.04 0.59 -18.29
N THR A 158 6.74 1.72 -18.13
CA THR A 158 6.16 2.95 -17.58
C THR A 158 6.82 4.17 -18.21
N ASP A 159 6.06 5.25 -18.33
CA ASP A 159 6.56 6.55 -18.80
C ASP A 159 7.25 7.37 -17.70
N VAL A 160 7.12 6.98 -16.43
CA VAL A 160 7.82 7.64 -15.34
C VAL A 160 9.27 7.16 -15.24
N LYS A 161 10.16 8.08 -14.86
CA LYS A 161 11.57 7.74 -14.63
C LYS A 161 11.67 6.86 -13.38
N VAL A 162 12.15 5.64 -13.56
CA VAL A 162 12.46 4.72 -12.46
C VAL A 162 13.95 4.74 -12.18
N THR A 163 14.33 4.82 -10.90
CA THR A 163 15.71 4.66 -10.44
C THR A 163 15.71 3.64 -9.30
N ASP A 164 16.45 2.56 -9.48
CA ASP A 164 16.64 1.54 -8.46
C ASP A 164 17.93 1.82 -7.69
N TYR A 165 17.81 1.99 -6.39
CA TYR A 165 18.93 2.21 -5.47
C TYR A 165 19.38 0.91 -4.76
N GLY A 166 18.74 -0.21 -5.08
CA GLY A 166 19.08 -1.51 -4.50
C GLY A 166 18.67 -1.66 -3.03
N SER A 167 19.48 -2.41 -2.29
CA SER A 167 19.23 -2.71 -0.88
C SER A 167 20.05 -1.81 0.03
N ILE A 168 19.45 -1.40 1.17
CA ILE A 168 20.15 -0.71 2.26
C ILE A 168 21.02 -1.72 3.02
N LYS A 169 20.53 -2.95 3.14
CA LYS A 169 21.17 -4.08 3.84
C LYS A 169 21.25 -5.31 2.95
#